data_c4fe3ab341dc60601123ce0976d17c4b
#
_entry.id   c4fe3ab341dc60601123ce0976d17c4b
#
_cell.length_a   1.000
_cell.length_b   1.000
_cell.length_c   1.000
_cell.angle_alpha   90.00
_cell.angle_beta   90.00
_cell.angle_gamma   90.00
#
_symmetry.space_group_name_H-M   'P 1'
#
loop_
_entity.id
_entity.type
_entity.pdbx_description
1 polymer ?
#
loop_
_entity_poly.entity_id
_entity_poly.type
_entity_poly.pdbx_seq_one_letter_code
_entity_poly.pdbx_strand_id
1 'polypeptide(L)'
;MSDTTSHGLLDRLFHLTENKTTVKRECLAGLTTFVSMAYILFVNPQILGDAGMDAGAVFTATALSAILGCLLMGFLANYPISIAPGLGDNAFFTYSVVLAMGMPWQQAMAGVFIASILFTVVSIFRIREIIIDAIPQDLKYAMAAGIGIFISFVGLQGGGIVIADPASIISIGSFKVPTTWLTIFGTLVTAILMARKIPGSIFYGIVITALAGLVTGVIAPPDSIISMAPSLAPTFGVGVTHMGAILTDPTMWAVVVIFFLVAFFDTAGTLIGLAQQAGFMHNGKMPRIGRALMADSLSMLAGAVMGTTPTAAYVEASAGIAMGARTGLTAVVVAILFGVSMIFSPLLAVVTANVTAPALIVVGVLMASALKEIRWDEFEIALPSFLIVIGMPLTFNISYGIAFGFIFYPLVMIAAGRRKELNWIIWLMFVLFLLLLATLTMLKF
;
A
#
# COMPACT_ATOMS: atom_id res chain seq x y z
N MET A 1 -35.37 -38.49 -3.78
CA MET A 1 -34.63 -38.56 -2.51
C MET A 1 -33.81 -37.26 -2.40
N SER A 2 -34.30 -36.30 -1.65
CA SER A 2 -33.60 -35.05 -1.41
C SER A 2 -32.51 -35.31 -0.39
N ASP A 3 -31.25 -35.29 -0.84
CA ASP A 3 -30.08 -35.23 0.04
C ASP A 3 -30.14 -33.94 0.84
N THR A 4 -30.65 -34.03 2.06
CA THR A 4 -30.47 -32.97 3.07
C THR A 4 -29.04 -33.04 3.59
N THR A 5 -28.06 -32.62 2.76
CA THR A 5 -26.73 -32.31 3.26
C THR A 5 -26.87 -31.18 4.23
N SER A 6 -26.69 -31.43 5.53
CA SER A 6 -26.64 -30.44 6.57
C SER A 6 -25.47 -29.49 6.23
N HIS A 7 -25.78 -28.33 5.63
CA HIS A 7 -24.82 -27.27 5.38
C HIS A 7 -24.22 -26.85 6.73
N GLY A 8 -22.93 -27.11 6.92
CA GLY A 8 -22.22 -26.68 8.12
C GLY A 8 -22.27 -25.16 8.28
N LEU A 9 -22.06 -24.66 9.51
CA LEU A 9 -22.10 -23.22 9.82
C LEU A 9 -21.29 -22.38 8.84
N LEU A 10 -20.09 -22.85 8.46
CA LEU A 10 -19.20 -22.15 7.52
C LEU A 10 -19.79 -22.09 6.11
N ASP A 11 -20.50 -23.13 5.67
CA ASP A 11 -21.14 -23.12 4.35
C ASP A 11 -22.30 -22.10 4.31
N ARG A 12 -23.07 -22.00 5.39
CA ARG A 12 -24.15 -21.00 5.52
C ARG A 12 -23.63 -19.56 5.54
N LEU A 13 -22.48 -19.32 6.18
CA LEU A 13 -21.88 -17.99 6.29
C LEU A 13 -21.20 -17.55 4.99
N PHE A 14 -20.45 -18.43 4.36
CA PHE A 14 -19.59 -18.08 3.22
C PHE A 14 -20.08 -18.62 1.87
N HIS A 15 -21.20 -19.37 1.85
CA HIS A 15 -21.76 -19.92 0.61
C HIS A 15 -20.76 -20.80 -0.17
N LEU A 16 -20.05 -21.68 0.56
CA LEU A 16 -18.94 -22.50 -0.01
C LEU A 16 -19.43 -23.38 -1.15
N THR A 17 -20.54 -24.07 -0.97
CA THR A 17 -21.14 -24.98 -1.97
C THR A 17 -21.55 -24.21 -3.23
N GLU A 18 -22.20 -23.04 -3.09
CA GLU A 18 -22.59 -22.18 -4.22
C GLU A 18 -21.36 -21.69 -5.02
N ASN A 19 -20.26 -21.37 -4.29
CA ASN A 19 -19.01 -20.91 -4.89
C ASN A 19 -18.08 -22.07 -5.33
N LYS A 20 -18.55 -23.32 -5.29
CA LYS A 20 -17.81 -24.53 -5.74
C LYS A 20 -16.44 -24.65 -5.08
N THR A 21 -16.36 -24.37 -3.78
CA THR A 21 -15.13 -24.44 -2.98
C THR A 21 -15.33 -25.28 -1.73
N THR A 22 -14.28 -25.49 -0.96
CA THR A 22 -14.30 -26.28 0.29
C THR A 22 -13.53 -25.55 1.38
N VAL A 23 -13.84 -25.81 2.66
CA VAL A 23 -13.12 -25.25 3.82
C VAL A 23 -11.61 -25.47 3.69
N LYS A 24 -11.18 -26.69 3.32
CA LYS A 24 -9.76 -27.01 3.16
C LYS A 24 -9.08 -26.13 2.09
N ARG A 25 -9.76 -25.92 0.95
CA ARG A 25 -9.23 -25.08 -0.14
C ARG A 25 -9.12 -23.62 0.29
N GLU A 26 -10.14 -23.08 0.94
CA GLU A 26 -10.13 -21.70 1.45
C GLU A 26 -9.05 -21.49 2.52
N CYS A 27 -8.86 -22.44 3.44
CA CYS A 27 -7.80 -22.39 4.44
C CYS A 27 -6.40 -22.41 3.83
N LEU A 28 -6.15 -23.30 2.85
CA LEU A 28 -4.86 -23.36 2.17
C LEU A 28 -4.60 -22.08 1.36
N ALA A 29 -5.63 -21.57 0.68
CA ALA A 29 -5.54 -20.32 -0.05
C ALA A 29 -5.28 -19.13 0.91
N GLY A 30 -5.94 -19.10 2.08
CA GLY A 30 -5.70 -18.10 3.12
C GLY A 30 -4.27 -18.13 3.66
N LEU A 31 -3.74 -19.34 3.92
CA LEU A 31 -2.34 -19.49 4.32
C LEU A 31 -1.39 -18.96 3.22
N THR A 32 -1.65 -19.29 1.95
CA THR A 32 -0.85 -18.82 0.81
C THR A 32 -0.89 -17.31 0.68
N THR A 33 -2.07 -16.70 0.80
CA THR A 33 -2.24 -15.24 0.80
C THR A 33 -1.50 -14.61 1.96
N PHE A 34 -1.67 -15.13 3.19
CA PHE A 34 -0.98 -14.61 4.37
C PHE A 34 0.54 -14.61 4.18
N VAL A 35 1.12 -15.75 3.78
CA VAL A 35 2.58 -15.85 3.56
C VAL A 35 3.04 -14.87 2.47
N SER A 36 2.20 -14.61 1.47
CA SER A 36 2.54 -13.65 0.40
C SER A 36 2.55 -12.20 0.87
N MET A 37 1.73 -11.83 1.86
CA MET A 37 1.60 -10.46 2.35
C MET A 37 2.15 -10.24 3.77
N ALA A 38 2.61 -11.28 4.48
CA ALA A 38 3.08 -11.18 5.88
C ALA A 38 4.29 -10.24 6.05
N TYR A 39 5.01 -9.94 4.97
CA TYR A 39 6.10 -8.98 4.97
C TYR A 39 5.68 -7.59 5.47
N ILE A 40 4.40 -7.23 5.35
CA ILE A 40 3.89 -5.91 5.79
C ILE A 40 4.02 -5.72 7.30
N LEU A 41 3.99 -6.80 8.08
CA LEU A 41 4.21 -6.76 9.53
C LEU A 41 5.58 -6.20 9.91
N PHE A 42 6.54 -6.28 9.02
CA PHE A 42 7.90 -5.79 9.23
C PHE A 42 8.15 -4.49 8.46
N VAL A 43 7.71 -4.43 7.20
CA VAL A 43 7.95 -3.28 6.34
C VAL A 43 7.20 -2.03 6.81
N ASN A 44 5.94 -2.15 7.27
CA ASN A 44 5.19 -1.00 7.74
C ASN A 44 5.79 -0.36 9.01
N PRO A 45 6.12 -1.13 10.08
CA PRO A 45 6.82 -0.57 11.23
C PRO A 45 8.18 0.05 10.89
N GLN A 46 8.91 -0.51 9.93
CA GLN A 46 10.18 0.04 9.49
C GLN A 46 9.98 1.42 8.82
N ILE A 47 9.05 1.51 7.86
CA ILE A 47 8.80 2.77 7.14
C ILE A 47 8.25 3.85 8.08
N LEU A 48 7.25 3.54 8.91
CA LEU A 48 6.68 4.51 9.84
C LEU A 48 7.62 4.83 11.01
N GLY A 49 8.53 3.91 11.35
CA GLY A 49 9.62 4.12 12.29
C GLY A 49 10.58 5.22 11.79
N ASP A 50 10.87 5.29 10.50
CA ASP A 50 11.66 6.37 9.88
C ASP A 50 10.99 7.75 10.06
N ALA A 51 9.66 7.80 10.20
CA ALA A 51 8.91 9.01 10.56
C ALA A 51 8.95 9.35 12.06
N GLY A 52 9.62 8.55 12.89
CA GLY A 52 9.72 8.73 14.33
C GLY A 52 8.56 8.12 15.13
N MET A 53 7.76 7.24 14.53
CA MET A 53 6.71 6.49 15.24
C MET A 53 7.32 5.29 15.97
N ASP A 54 6.69 4.86 17.07
CA ASP A 54 7.09 3.65 17.79
C ASP A 54 6.84 2.40 16.94
N ALA A 55 7.90 1.71 16.53
CA ALA A 55 7.83 0.56 15.65
C ALA A 55 7.01 -0.60 16.23
N GLY A 56 7.06 -0.79 17.57
CA GLY A 56 6.26 -1.82 18.24
C GLY A 56 4.77 -1.52 18.19
N ALA A 57 4.38 -0.27 18.48
CA ALA A 57 2.99 0.16 18.38
C ALA A 57 2.48 0.09 16.95
N VAL A 58 3.30 0.49 15.96
CA VAL A 58 2.97 0.38 14.53
C VAL A 58 2.80 -1.08 14.12
N PHE A 59 3.65 -2.00 14.61
CA PHE A 59 3.47 -3.44 14.34
C PHE A 59 2.11 -3.94 14.82
N THR A 60 1.73 -3.57 16.04
CA THR A 60 0.42 -3.94 16.61
C THR A 60 -0.72 -3.28 15.83
N ALA A 61 -0.60 -1.99 15.47
CA ALA A 61 -1.57 -1.29 14.65
C ALA A 61 -1.73 -1.94 13.26
N THR A 62 -0.62 -2.35 12.65
CA THR A 62 -0.59 -3.05 11.35
C THR A 62 -1.35 -4.37 11.42
N ALA A 63 -1.04 -5.19 12.42
CA ALA A 63 -1.70 -6.49 12.59
C ALA A 63 -3.21 -6.32 12.86
N LEU A 64 -3.59 -5.45 13.80
CA LEU A 64 -5.00 -5.22 14.15
C LEU A 64 -5.81 -4.62 13.00
N SER A 65 -5.25 -3.66 12.26
CA SER A 65 -5.94 -3.10 11.09
C SER A 65 -6.11 -4.12 9.97
N ALA A 66 -5.11 -4.97 9.73
CA ALA A 66 -5.21 -6.07 8.78
C ALA A 66 -6.24 -7.13 9.23
N ILE A 67 -6.27 -7.50 10.51
CA ILE A 67 -7.29 -8.38 11.07
C ILE A 67 -8.68 -7.82 10.81
N LEU A 68 -8.92 -6.57 11.20
CA LEU A 68 -10.22 -5.95 11.04
C LEU A 68 -10.61 -5.83 9.56
N GLY A 69 -9.70 -5.37 8.71
CA GLY A 69 -9.93 -5.24 7.28
C GLY A 69 -10.26 -6.57 6.60
N CYS A 70 -9.52 -7.62 6.91
CA CYS A 70 -9.77 -8.97 6.39
C CYS A 70 -11.09 -9.55 6.92
N LEU A 71 -11.45 -9.33 8.20
CA LEU A 71 -12.74 -9.75 8.75
C LEU A 71 -13.90 -9.00 8.08
N LEU A 72 -13.79 -7.67 7.93
CA LEU A 72 -14.81 -6.87 7.25
C LEU A 72 -14.98 -7.33 5.79
N MET A 73 -13.89 -7.55 5.04
CA MET A 73 -13.94 -8.04 3.67
C MET A 73 -14.57 -9.43 3.60
N GLY A 74 -14.20 -10.31 4.54
CA GLY A 74 -14.71 -11.67 4.63
C GLY A 74 -16.20 -11.73 4.91
N PHE A 75 -16.69 -10.99 5.92
CA PHE A 75 -18.08 -11.06 6.36
C PHE A 75 -19.05 -10.14 5.60
N LEU A 76 -18.62 -8.90 5.25
CA LEU A 76 -19.51 -7.96 4.57
C LEU A 76 -19.59 -8.23 3.06
N ALA A 77 -18.44 -8.46 2.42
CA ALA A 77 -18.37 -8.62 0.98
C ALA A 77 -18.32 -10.08 0.54
N ASN A 78 -17.89 -10.99 1.42
CA ASN A 78 -17.63 -12.40 1.12
C ASN A 78 -16.69 -12.58 -0.08
N TYR A 79 -15.55 -11.87 -0.05
CA TYR A 79 -14.49 -11.97 -1.07
C TYR A 79 -13.19 -12.49 -0.48
N PRO A 80 -12.41 -13.29 -1.23
CA PRO A 80 -11.10 -13.81 -0.82
C PRO A 80 -10.01 -12.74 -1.00
N ILE A 81 -10.29 -11.51 -0.59
CA ILE A 81 -9.41 -10.36 -0.77
C ILE A 81 -8.97 -9.89 0.62
N SER A 82 -7.67 -9.77 0.82
CA SER A 82 -7.09 -9.34 2.08
C SER A 82 -6.81 -7.84 2.05
N ILE A 83 -6.95 -7.21 3.21
CA ILE A 83 -6.72 -5.78 3.42
C ILE A 83 -5.61 -5.62 4.46
N ALA A 84 -4.67 -4.70 4.22
CA ALA A 84 -3.64 -4.30 5.16
C ALA A 84 -3.16 -2.87 4.83
N PRO A 85 -2.32 -2.22 5.68
CA PRO A 85 -1.77 -0.89 5.37
C PRO A 85 -1.06 -0.85 4.02
N GLY A 86 -1.41 0.16 3.18
CA GLY A 86 -0.91 0.29 1.82
C GLY A 86 0.54 0.79 1.78
N LEU A 87 1.42 0.14 1.00
CA LEU A 87 2.83 0.55 0.90
C LEU A 87 3.01 1.93 0.29
N GLY A 88 2.18 2.30 -0.69
CA GLY A 88 2.18 3.62 -1.30
C GLY A 88 1.84 4.71 -0.28
N ASP A 89 0.83 4.47 0.54
CA ASP A 89 0.40 5.37 1.61
C ASP A 89 1.45 5.50 2.72
N ASN A 90 2.12 4.39 3.08
CA ASN A 90 3.22 4.38 4.05
C ASN A 90 4.39 5.25 3.58
N ALA A 91 4.79 5.05 2.34
CA ALA A 91 5.87 5.81 1.73
C ALA A 91 5.51 7.30 1.59
N PHE A 92 4.29 7.62 1.19
CA PHE A 92 3.80 8.98 1.13
C PHE A 92 3.79 9.65 2.51
N PHE A 93 3.24 8.96 3.53
CA PHE A 93 3.22 9.43 4.90
C PHE A 93 4.61 9.79 5.40
N THR A 94 5.53 8.84 5.33
CA THR A 94 6.86 8.98 5.93
C THR A 94 7.75 9.92 5.14
N TYR A 95 7.96 9.61 3.86
CA TYR A 95 9.00 10.29 3.10
C TYR A 95 8.53 11.61 2.51
N SER A 96 7.26 11.71 2.10
CA SER A 96 6.74 12.95 1.53
C SER A 96 6.23 13.91 2.60
N VAL A 97 5.34 13.45 3.49
CA VAL A 97 4.67 14.35 4.44
C VAL A 97 5.55 14.63 5.65
N VAL A 98 6.06 13.60 6.32
CA VAL A 98 6.84 13.81 7.55
C VAL A 98 8.25 14.31 7.23
N LEU A 99 9.01 13.61 6.40
CA LEU A 99 10.43 13.93 6.19
C LEU A 99 10.64 15.08 5.20
N ALA A 100 9.99 15.07 4.04
CA ALA A 100 10.23 16.10 3.02
C ALA A 100 9.50 17.41 3.29
N MET A 101 8.25 17.36 3.81
CA MET A 101 7.50 18.58 4.19
C MET A 101 7.82 19.06 5.62
N GLY A 102 8.47 18.23 6.45
CA GLY A 102 8.82 18.55 7.84
C GLY A 102 7.63 18.55 8.79
N MET A 103 6.51 17.89 8.41
CA MET A 103 5.31 17.85 9.23
C MET A 103 5.48 16.84 10.37
N PRO A 104 5.14 17.18 11.62
CA PRO A 104 5.13 16.20 12.72
C PRO A 104 4.21 15.02 12.38
N TRP A 105 4.67 13.78 12.65
CA TRP A 105 3.91 12.57 12.30
C TRP A 105 2.51 12.54 12.94
N GLN A 106 2.33 13.17 14.10
CA GLN A 106 1.03 13.27 14.77
C GLN A 106 0.02 14.08 13.94
N GLN A 107 0.47 15.17 13.32
CA GLN A 107 -0.36 15.98 12.42
C GLN A 107 -0.60 15.24 11.10
N ALA A 108 0.42 14.58 10.55
CA ALA A 108 0.26 13.74 9.37
C ALA A 108 -0.78 12.63 9.60
N MET A 109 -0.79 12.02 10.81
CA MET A 109 -1.79 11.02 11.19
C MET A 109 -3.22 11.61 11.28
N ALA A 110 -3.36 12.87 11.70
CA ALA A 110 -4.63 13.58 11.62
C ALA A 110 -5.10 13.75 10.16
N GLY A 111 -4.18 14.01 9.24
CA GLY A 111 -4.45 14.02 7.79
C GLY A 111 -4.96 12.68 7.29
N VAL A 112 -4.32 11.58 7.71
CA VAL A 112 -4.77 10.20 7.40
C VAL A 112 -6.18 9.95 7.94
N PHE A 113 -6.46 10.33 9.20
CA PHE A 113 -7.76 10.13 9.81
C PHE A 113 -8.87 10.89 9.07
N ILE A 114 -8.64 12.15 8.71
CA ILE A 114 -9.62 12.95 7.96
C ILE A 114 -9.81 12.43 6.55
N ALA A 115 -8.73 12.02 5.86
CA ALA A 115 -8.82 11.36 4.56
C ALA A 115 -9.68 10.08 4.65
N SER A 116 -9.52 9.32 5.73
CA SER A 116 -10.30 8.08 5.97
C SER A 116 -11.79 8.37 6.20
N ILE A 117 -12.13 9.44 6.91
CA ILE A 117 -13.52 9.90 7.05
C ILE A 117 -14.08 10.28 5.67
N LEU A 118 -13.36 11.13 4.92
CA LEU A 118 -13.77 11.55 3.59
C LEU A 118 -13.98 10.34 2.66
N PHE A 119 -13.07 9.37 2.71
CA PHE A 119 -13.14 8.14 1.95
C PHE A 119 -14.37 7.30 2.31
N THR A 120 -14.69 7.20 3.60
CA THR A 120 -15.88 6.50 4.09
C THR A 120 -17.16 7.20 3.62
N VAL A 121 -17.22 8.52 3.72
CA VAL A 121 -18.36 9.33 3.23
C VAL A 121 -18.57 9.13 1.73
N VAL A 122 -17.52 9.26 0.93
CA VAL A 122 -17.57 9.08 -0.53
C VAL A 122 -18.00 7.65 -0.91
N SER A 123 -17.60 6.65 -0.11
CA SER A 123 -18.01 5.25 -0.32
C SER A 123 -19.49 5.02 -0.02
N ILE A 124 -20.04 5.66 1.02
CA ILE A 124 -21.47 5.58 1.37
C ILE A 124 -22.33 6.18 0.25
N PHE A 125 -21.96 7.33 -0.27
CA PHE A 125 -22.73 8.03 -1.31
C PHE A 125 -22.48 7.53 -2.74
N ARG A 126 -21.67 6.50 -2.95
CA ARG A 126 -21.30 5.93 -4.26
C ARG A 126 -20.69 6.94 -5.25
N ILE A 127 -20.17 8.06 -4.76
CA ILE A 127 -19.51 9.09 -5.56
C ILE A 127 -18.21 8.54 -6.15
N ARG A 128 -17.68 7.48 -5.57
CA ARG A 128 -16.42 6.86 -5.95
C ARG A 128 -16.37 6.44 -7.43
N GLU A 129 -17.48 5.89 -7.95
CA GLU A 129 -17.55 5.49 -9.38
C GLU A 129 -17.34 6.70 -10.29
N ILE A 130 -17.92 7.87 -9.95
CA ILE A 130 -17.81 9.11 -10.73
C ILE A 130 -16.36 9.62 -10.75
N ILE A 131 -15.65 9.55 -9.61
CA ILE A 131 -14.26 10.03 -9.51
C ILE A 131 -13.31 9.08 -10.26
N ILE A 132 -13.54 7.76 -10.17
CA ILE A 132 -12.73 6.76 -10.88
C ILE A 132 -12.80 7.01 -12.39
N ASP A 133 -13.99 7.20 -12.91
CA ASP A 133 -14.21 7.37 -14.35
C ASP A 133 -13.69 8.73 -14.85
N ALA A 134 -13.59 9.73 -13.98
CA ALA A 134 -13.18 11.08 -14.34
C ALA A 134 -11.66 11.24 -14.56
N ILE A 135 -10.82 10.41 -13.93
CA ILE A 135 -9.37 10.50 -14.09
C ILE A 135 -8.90 9.56 -15.21
N PRO A 136 -8.08 10.05 -16.15
CA PRO A 136 -7.56 9.24 -17.24
C PRO A 136 -6.81 8.01 -16.75
N GLN A 137 -7.03 6.89 -17.43
CA GLN A 137 -6.45 5.60 -17.04
C GLN A 137 -4.92 5.65 -17.06
N ASP A 138 -4.34 6.32 -18.05
CA ASP A 138 -2.90 6.47 -18.19
C ASP A 138 -2.25 7.17 -16.99
N LEU A 139 -2.89 8.22 -16.43
CA LEU A 139 -2.40 8.89 -15.24
C LEU A 139 -2.47 7.99 -14.00
N LYS A 140 -3.47 7.11 -13.91
CA LYS A 140 -3.57 6.11 -12.83
C LYS A 140 -2.42 5.11 -12.91
N TYR A 141 -2.11 4.61 -14.12
CA TYR A 141 -0.98 3.73 -14.35
C TYR A 141 0.35 4.42 -14.05
N ALA A 142 0.48 5.69 -14.45
CA ALA A 142 1.67 6.49 -14.15
C ALA A 142 1.87 6.70 -12.66
N MET A 143 0.79 6.96 -11.89
CA MET A 143 0.85 7.08 -10.43
C MET A 143 1.29 5.76 -9.80
N ALA A 144 0.67 4.63 -10.15
CA ALA A 144 1.04 3.32 -9.63
C ALA A 144 2.51 2.98 -9.92
N ALA A 145 2.95 3.19 -11.16
CA ALA A 145 4.33 2.95 -11.56
C ALA A 145 5.31 3.89 -10.87
N GLY A 146 4.98 5.18 -10.77
CA GLY A 146 5.80 6.19 -10.11
C GLY A 146 6.00 5.90 -8.62
N ILE A 147 4.93 5.52 -7.91
CA ILE A 147 4.99 5.07 -6.52
C ILE A 147 5.89 3.83 -6.41
N GLY A 148 5.76 2.86 -7.32
CA GLY A 148 6.58 1.67 -7.34
C GLY A 148 8.07 1.98 -7.51
N ILE A 149 8.44 2.83 -8.47
CA ILE A 149 9.82 3.26 -8.69
C ILE A 149 10.35 4.05 -7.47
N PHE A 150 9.50 4.91 -6.87
CA PHE A 150 9.85 5.63 -5.65
C PHE A 150 10.13 4.68 -4.47
N ILE A 151 9.28 3.68 -4.24
CA ILE A 151 9.48 2.67 -3.20
C ILE A 151 10.77 1.86 -3.46
N SER A 152 11.05 1.49 -4.72
CA SER A 152 12.32 0.85 -5.08
C SER A 152 13.52 1.75 -4.77
N PHE A 153 13.42 3.05 -5.04
CA PHE A 153 14.48 4.02 -4.75
C PHE A 153 14.73 4.12 -3.23
N VAL A 154 13.66 4.19 -2.42
CA VAL A 154 13.76 4.13 -0.96
C VAL A 154 14.43 2.83 -0.49
N GLY A 155 14.07 1.68 -1.08
CA GLY A 155 14.71 0.41 -0.80
C GLY A 155 16.21 0.41 -1.15
N LEU A 156 16.59 0.95 -2.30
CA LEU A 156 18.00 1.08 -2.71
C LEU A 156 18.79 1.97 -1.76
N GLN A 157 18.19 3.05 -1.29
CA GLN A 157 18.80 3.98 -0.32
C GLN A 157 18.91 3.35 1.06
N GLY A 158 17.82 2.81 1.61
CA GLY A 158 17.80 2.14 2.91
C GLY A 158 18.71 0.93 2.99
N GLY A 159 18.91 0.23 1.84
CA GLY A 159 19.85 -0.88 1.69
C GLY A 159 21.31 -0.47 1.47
N GLY A 160 21.61 0.83 1.38
CA GLY A 160 22.95 1.36 1.19
C GLY A 160 23.53 1.11 -0.21
N ILE A 161 22.71 0.74 -1.20
CA ILE A 161 23.11 0.57 -2.60
C ILE A 161 23.23 1.92 -3.30
N VAL A 162 22.31 2.84 -2.98
CA VAL A 162 22.32 4.23 -3.45
C VAL A 162 22.52 5.13 -2.24
N ILE A 163 23.41 6.10 -2.33
CA ILE A 163 23.71 7.07 -1.28
C ILE A 163 23.68 8.49 -1.82
N ALA A 164 23.49 9.47 -0.94
CA ALA A 164 23.61 10.87 -1.28
C ALA A 164 25.05 11.22 -1.62
N ASP A 165 25.25 12.04 -2.66
CA ASP A 165 26.55 12.54 -3.11
C ASP A 165 26.44 14.03 -3.41
N PRO A 166 27.32 14.88 -2.83
CA PRO A 166 27.26 16.33 -3.03
C PRO A 166 27.49 16.78 -4.48
N ALA A 167 28.20 15.99 -5.29
CA ALA A 167 28.57 16.37 -6.65
C ALA A 167 27.52 15.89 -7.68
N SER A 168 26.98 14.68 -7.50
CA SER A 168 26.05 14.04 -8.44
C SER A 168 24.64 13.86 -7.89
N ILE A 169 24.35 14.40 -6.69
CA ILE A 169 23.12 14.23 -5.92
C ILE A 169 23.00 12.82 -5.35
N ILE A 170 23.16 11.80 -6.17
CA ILE A 170 23.16 10.38 -5.79
C ILE A 170 24.33 9.65 -6.43
N SER A 171 24.86 8.66 -5.71
CA SER A 171 25.98 7.81 -6.16
C SER A 171 25.76 6.38 -5.66
N ILE A 172 26.59 5.46 -6.19
CA ILE A 172 26.62 4.08 -5.72
C ILE A 172 27.26 4.01 -4.33
N GLY A 173 26.66 3.22 -3.44
CA GLY A 173 27.16 3.02 -2.09
C GLY A 173 28.45 2.22 -2.02
N SER A 174 29.03 2.17 -0.83
CA SER A 174 30.27 1.45 -0.60
C SER A 174 30.03 -0.06 -0.44
N PHE A 175 30.61 -0.86 -1.33
CA PHE A 175 30.62 -2.33 -1.19
C PHE A 175 31.58 -2.84 -0.09
N LYS A 176 32.25 -1.96 0.66
CA LYS A 176 33.03 -2.35 1.84
C LYS A 176 32.15 -2.55 3.07
N VAL A 177 30.90 -2.09 3.02
CA VAL A 177 29.94 -2.17 4.12
C VAL A 177 29.21 -3.52 4.09
N PRO A 178 29.31 -4.35 5.14
CA PRO A 178 28.70 -5.69 5.15
C PRO A 178 27.16 -5.67 4.97
N THR A 179 26.47 -4.62 5.49
CA THR A 179 25.03 -4.49 5.36
C THR A 179 24.57 -4.28 3.92
N THR A 180 25.38 -3.59 3.08
CA THR A 180 25.11 -3.43 1.64
C THR A 180 25.12 -4.79 0.92
N TRP A 181 26.10 -5.65 1.24
CA TRP A 181 26.14 -7.01 0.72
C TRP A 181 24.97 -7.86 1.16
N LEU A 182 24.51 -7.68 2.39
CA LEU A 182 23.32 -8.36 2.91
C LEU A 182 22.08 -7.97 2.09
N THR A 183 21.92 -6.68 1.77
CA THR A 183 20.83 -6.18 0.90
C THR A 183 20.92 -6.76 -0.51
N ILE A 184 22.12 -6.78 -1.12
CA ILE A 184 22.33 -7.34 -2.47
C ILE A 184 21.97 -8.82 -2.47
N PHE A 185 22.45 -9.58 -1.48
CA PHE A 185 22.15 -10.99 -1.32
C PHE A 185 20.63 -11.21 -1.19
N GLY A 186 19.97 -10.47 -0.30
CA GLY A 186 18.52 -10.55 -0.09
C GLY A 186 17.73 -10.22 -1.36
N THR A 187 18.16 -9.20 -2.10
CA THR A 187 17.52 -8.82 -3.38
C THR A 187 17.66 -9.94 -4.42
N LEU A 188 18.83 -10.54 -4.53
CA LEU A 188 19.08 -11.65 -5.44
C LEU A 188 18.24 -12.88 -5.06
N VAL A 189 18.21 -13.25 -3.78
CA VAL A 189 17.39 -14.37 -3.28
C VAL A 189 15.92 -14.14 -3.58
N THR A 190 15.41 -12.96 -3.23
CA THR A 190 14.00 -12.61 -3.47
C THR A 190 13.66 -12.66 -4.96
N ALA A 191 14.54 -12.11 -5.81
CA ALA A 191 14.37 -12.13 -7.26
C ALA A 191 14.35 -13.56 -7.82
N ILE A 192 15.24 -14.46 -7.35
CA ILE A 192 15.26 -15.87 -7.75
C ILE A 192 13.96 -16.57 -7.34
N LEU A 193 13.49 -16.36 -6.10
CA LEU A 193 12.23 -16.93 -5.64
C LEU A 193 11.04 -16.45 -6.47
N MET A 194 11.01 -15.14 -6.80
CA MET A 194 9.99 -14.54 -7.68
C MET A 194 10.04 -15.12 -9.09
N ALA A 195 11.22 -15.23 -9.68
CA ALA A 195 11.41 -15.82 -11.01
C ALA A 195 10.94 -17.29 -11.06
N ARG A 196 11.06 -18.01 -9.96
CA ARG A 196 10.53 -19.38 -9.79
C ARG A 196 9.04 -19.41 -9.45
N LYS A 197 8.37 -18.26 -9.37
CA LYS A 197 6.93 -18.13 -9.06
C LYS A 197 6.53 -18.80 -7.73
N ILE A 198 7.41 -18.75 -6.73
CA ILE A 198 7.14 -19.29 -5.40
C ILE A 198 6.19 -18.33 -4.68
N PRO A 199 5.01 -18.75 -4.21
CA PRO A 199 4.13 -17.90 -3.43
C PRO A 199 4.83 -17.44 -2.14
N GLY A 200 4.70 -16.16 -1.79
CA GLY A 200 5.36 -15.61 -0.60
C GLY A 200 6.85 -15.30 -0.77
N SER A 201 7.36 -15.23 -2.02
CA SER A 201 8.78 -14.97 -2.32
C SER A 201 9.37 -13.79 -1.54
N ILE A 202 8.60 -12.71 -1.36
CA ILE A 202 9.04 -11.51 -0.65
C ILE A 202 9.24 -11.83 0.84
N PHE A 203 8.28 -12.51 1.46
CA PHE A 203 8.38 -12.93 2.86
C PHE A 203 9.57 -13.89 3.09
N TYR A 204 9.70 -14.93 2.26
CA TYR A 204 10.84 -15.84 2.33
C TYR A 204 12.17 -15.11 2.08
N GLY A 205 12.19 -14.13 1.18
CA GLY A 205 13.34 -13.27 0.94
C GLY A 205 13.78 -12.54 2.21
N ILE A 206 12.84 -11.92 2.93
CA ILE A 206 13.09 -11.27 4.23
C ILE A 206 13.65 -12.28 5.24
N VAL A 207 13.01 -13.44 5.40
CA VAL A 207 13.43 -14.46 6.35
C VAL A 207 14.84 -14.97 6.04
N ILE A 208 15.13 -15.31 4.79
CA ILE A 208 16.46 -15.80 4.38
C ILE A 208 17.52 -14.71 4.57
N THR A 209 17.20 -13.45 4.25
CA THR A 209 18.12 -12.32 4.44
C THR A 209 18.41 -12.08 5.93
N ALA A 210 17.37 -12.12 6.78
CA ALA A 210 17.53 -12.00 8.22
C ALA A 210 18.39 -13.12 8.79
N LEU A 211 18.13 -14.37 8.39
CA LEU A 211 18.94 -15.53 8.80
C LEU A 211 20.40 -15.40 8.35
N ALA A 212 20.63 -14.96 7.11
CA ALA A 212 21.98 -14.70 6.62
C ALA A 212 22.69 -13.61 7.45
N GLY A 213 21.96 -12.52 7.79
CA GLY A 213 22.47 -11.45 8.63
C GLY A 213 22.84 -11.91 10.04
N LEU A 214 22.03 -12.78 10.65
CA LEU A 214 22.30 -13.40 11.96
C LEU A 214 23.53 -14.32 11.91
N VAL A 215 23.61 -15.22 10.91
CA VAL A 215 24.72 -16.17 10.76
C VAL A 215 26.05 -15.45 10.49
N THR A 216 26.03 -14.37 9.71
CA THR A 216 27.23 -13.57 9.41
C THR A 216 27.60 -12.58 10.50
N GLY A 217 26.78 -12.44 11.55
CA GLY A 217 26.99 -11.47 12.64
C GLY A 217 26.76 -10.02 12.26
N VAL A 218 26.19 -9.76 11.07
CA VAL A 218 25.82 -8.40 10.64
C VAL A 218 24.60 -7.87 11.41
N ILE A 219 23.74 -8.78 11.86
CA ILE A 219 22.55 -8.48 12.67
C ILE A 219 22.70 -9.18 14.03
N ALA A 220 22.38 -8.46 15.09
CA ALA A 220 22.34 -9.04 16.43
C ALA A 220 21.14 -9.99 16.61
N PRO A 221 21.28 -11.11 17.34
CA PRO A 221 20.15 -11.99 17.61
C PRO A 221 19.09 -11.26 18.46
N PRO A 222 17.81 -11.62 18.32
CA PRO A 222 16.75 -11.04 19.13
C PRO A 222 16.83 -11.60 20.56
N ASP A 223 16.44 -10.81 21.56
CA ASP A 223 16.43 -11.21 22.97
C ASP A 223 15.45 -12.37 23.23
N SER A 224 14.39 -12.46 22.44
CA SER A 224 13.39 -13.53 22.50
C SER A 224 12.74 -13.75 21.13
N ILE A 225 12.13 -14.91 20.91
CA ILE A 225 11.39 -15.23 19.68
C ILE A 225 9.91 -14.89 19.85
N ILE A 226 9.40 -15.00 21.08
CA ILE A 226 7.98 -14.88 21.41
C ILE A 226 7.83 -13.89 22.55
N SER A 227 6.88 -12.97 22.43
CA SER A 227 6.45 -12.08 23.51
C SER A 227 4.98 -11.72 23.36
N MET A 228 4.42 -11.03 24.35
CA MET A 228 3.13 -10.35 24.15
C MET A 228 3.28 -9.24 23.10
N ALA A 229 2.21 -8.99 22.36
CA ALA A 229 2.17 -7.90 21.39
C ALA A 229 2.53 -6.57 22.08
N PRO A 230 3.34 -5.70 21.43
CA PRO A 230 3.65 -4.37 21.93
C PRO A 230 2.41 -3.53 22.18
N SER A 231 2.50 -2.59 23.13
CA SER A 231 1.39 -1.70 23.45
C SER A 231 1.04 -0.81 22.25
N LEU A 232 -0.25 -0.67 21.95
CA LEU A 232 -0.78 0.24 20.94
C LEU A 232 -0.83 1.71 21.43
N ALA A 233 -0.71 1.94 22.74
CA ALA A 233 -0.92 3.26 23.35
C ALA A 233 -0.13 4.42 22.72
N PRO A 234 1.12 4.26 22.25
CA PRO A 234 1.88 5.36 21.64
C PRO A 234 1.25 5.94 20.35
N THR A 235 0.48 5.14 19.63
CA THR A 235 -0.09 5.56 18.32
C THR A 235 -1.61 5.64 18.33
N PHE A 236 -2.28 5.01 19.31
CA PHE A 236 -3.72 4.94 19.36
C PHE A 236 -4.39 6.31 19.57
N GLY A 237 -5.30 6.67 18.69
CA GLY A 237 -6.09 7.89 18.77
C GLY A 237 -5.32 9.18 18.46
N VAL A 238 -4.04 9.12 18.13
CA VAL A 238 -3.19 10.30 17.86
C VAL A 238 -3.76 11.13 16.71
N GLY A 239 -4.21 10.51 15.64
CA GLY A 239 -4.85 11.20 14.52
C GLY A 239 -6.11 11.96 14.92
N VAL A 240 -6.89 11.41 15.86
CA VAL A 240 -8.11 12.05 16.37
C VAL A 240 -7.78 13.26 17.25
N THR A 241 -6.81 13.13 18.15
CA THR A 241 -6.45 14.21 19.09
C THR A 241 -5.78 15.41 18.41
N HIS A 242 -5.17 15.22 17.24
CA HIS A 242 -4.46 16.26 16.49
C HIS A 242 -5.27 16.84 15.31
N MET A 243 -6.56 16.47 15.17
CA MET A 243 -7.41 17.02 14.09
C MET A 243 -7.47 18.55 14.02
N GLY A 244 -7.27 19.22 15.15
CA GLY A 244 -7.23 20.70 15.19
C GLY A 244 -6.16 21.32 14.27
N ALA A 245 -5.11 20.59 13.94
CA ALA A 245 -4.05 21.07 13.04
C ALA A 245 -4.58 21.42 11.64
N ILE A 246 -5.65 20.77 11.17
CA ILE A 246 -6.24 21.05 9.86
C ILE A 246 -6.82 22.48 9.75
N LEU A 247 -7.22 23.05 10.88
CA LEU A 247 -7.78 24.42 10.92
C LEU A 247 -6.69 25.49 10.93
N THR A 248 -5.48 25.12 11.33
CA THR A 248 -4.36 26.06 11.51
C THR A 248 -3.35 26.02 10.38
N ASP A 249 -3.27 24.91 9.64
CA ASP A 249 -2.31 24.71 8.57
C ASP A 249 -3.02 24.38 7.23
N PRO A 250 -3.05 25.32 6.26
CA PRO A 250 -3.65 25.10 4.95
C PRO A 250 -3.02 23.92 4.16
N THR A 251 -1.74 23.57 4.44
CA THR A 251 -1.06 22.46 3.76
C THR A 251 -1.68 21.10 4.12
N MET A 252 -2.32 21.00 5.28
CA MET A 252 -3.02 19.80 5.73
C MET A 252 -4.14 19.37 4.78
N TRP A 253 -4.86 20.33 4.17
CA TRP A 253 -5.90 20.00 3.19
C TRP A 253 -5.34 19.33 1.94
N ALA A 254 -4.19 19.80 1.48
CA ALA A 254 -3.50 19.19 0.35
C ALA A 254 -3.04 17.75 0.70
N VAL A 255 -2.48 17.56 1.91
CA VAL A 255 -2.09 16.24 2.42
C VAL A 255 -3.29 15.31 2.50
N VAL A 256 -4.43 15.75 3.04
CA VAL A 256 -5.68 14.98 3.10
C VAL A 256 -6.15 14.55 1.72
N VAL A 257 -6.15 15.46 0.75
CA VAL A 257 -6.58 15.14 -0.62
C VAL A 257 -5.65 14.15 -1.29
N ILE A 258 -4.34 14.26 -1.08
CA ILE A 258 -3.39 13.31 -1.66
C ILE A 258 -3.53 11.94 -1.03
N PHE A 259 -3.65 11.82 0.31
CA PHE A 259 -3.96 10.54 0.96
C PHE A 259 -5.25 9.94 0.41
N PHE A 260 -6.28 10.75 0.26
CA PHE A 260 -7.54 10.31 -0.33
C PHE A 260 -7.34 9.77 -1.75
N LEU A 261 -6.59 10.47 -2.60
CA LEU A 261 -6.35 10.05 -3.98
C LEU A 261 -5.49 8.80 -4.07
N VAL A 262 -4.39 8.73 -3.31
CA VAL A 262 -3.48 7.57 -3.34
C VAL A 262 -4.23 6.31 -2.90
N ALA A 263 -4.86 6.33 -1.73
CA ALA A 263 -5.64 5.20 -1.23
C ALA A 263 -6.81 4.83 -2.15
N PHE A 264 -7.42 5.84 -2.77
CA PHE A 264 -8.54 5.65 -3.68
C PHE A 264 -8.15 4.84 -4.92
N PHE A 265 -7.01 5.17 -5.55
CA PHE A 265 -6.54 4.48 -6.76
C PHE A 265 -5.95 3.12 -6.45
N ASP A 266 -5.24 2.98 -5.34
CA ASP A 266 -4.65 1.72 -4.92
C ASP A 266 -5.74 0.66 -4.73
N THR A 267 -6.74 0.94 -3.91
CA THR A 267 -7.82 -0.03 -3.65
C THR A 267 -8.68 -0.30 -4.88
N ALA A 268 -9.08 0.73 -5.64
CA ALA A 268 -10.01 0.53 -6.76
C ALA A 268 -9.40 -0.33 -7.87
N GLY A 269 -8.15 -0.06 -8.24
CA GLY A 269 -7.43 -0.84 -9.24
C GLY A 269 -7.23 -2.29 -8.81
N THR A 270 -6.79 -2.48 -7.56
CA THR A 270 -6.53 -3.81 -6.99
C THR A 270 -7.81 -4.65 -6.88
N LEU A 271 -8.91 -4.09 -6.36
CA LEU A 271 -10.19 -4.81 -6.27
C LEU A 271 -10.70 -5.30 -7.62
N ILE A 272 -10.67 -4.43 -8.64
CA ILE A 272 -11.12 -4.79 -9.99
C ILE A 272 -10.20 -5.86 -10.61
N GLY A 273 -8.88 -5.68 -10.48
CA GLY A 273 -7.90 -6.65 -10.98
C GLY A 273 -8.06 -8.04 -10.35
N LEU A 274 -8.22 -8.10 -9.03
CA LEU A 274 -8.46 -9.35 -8.30
C LEU A 274 -9.81 -9.98 -8.66
N ALA A 275 -10.86 -9.16 -8.82
CA ALA A 275 -12.17 -9.65 -9.25
C ALA A 275 -12.16 -10.24 -10.66
N GLN A 276 -11.39 -9.66 -11.58
CA GLN A 276 -11.18 -10.21 -12.93
C GLN A 276 -10.44 -11.55 -12.86
N GLN A 277 -9.34 -11.63 -12.11
CA GLN A 277 -8.56 -12.85 -11.95
C GLN A 277 -9.37 -13.97 -11.29
N ALA A 278 -10.22 -13.65 -10.30
CA ALA A 278 -11.07 -14.61 -9.62
C ALA A 278 -12.30 -15.06 -10.43
N GLY A 279 -12.57 -14.42 -11.58
CA GLY A 279 -13.74 -14.67 -12.40
C GLY A 279 -15.04 -14.15 -11.76
N PHE A 280 -14.98 -13.13 -10.90
CA PHE A 280 -16.16 -12.55 -10.23
C PHE A 280 -16.87 -11.47 -11.05
N MET A 281 -16.31 -11.12 -12.22
CA MET A 281 -16.93 -10.09 -13.07
C MET A 281 -18.14 -10.62 -13.82
N HIS A 282 -19.29 -9.95 -13.66
CA HIS A 282 -20.51 -10.22 -14.41
C HIS A 282 -20.91 -8.98 -15.22
N ASN A 283 -21.01 -9.11 -16.54
CA ASN A 283 -21.34 -8.00 -17.45
C ASN A 283 -20.45 -6.75 -17.24
N GLY A 284 -19.15 -6.96 -17.03
CA GLY A 284 -18.18 -5.88 -16.80
C GLY A 284 -18.27 -5.22 -15.41
N LYS A 285 -19.10 -5.75 -14.49
CA LYS A 285 -19.27 -5.22 -13.14
C LYS A 285 -18.90 -6.26 -12.09
N MET A 286 -18.29 -5.82 -11.00
CA MET A 286 -18.01 -6.63 -9.81
C MET A 286 -19.26 -6.64 -8.92
N PRO A 287 -19.92 -7.81 -8.71
CA PRO A 287 -21.03 -7.90 -7.76
C PRO A 287 -20.58 -7.45 -6.37
N ARG A 288 -21.47 -6.89 -5.58
CA ARG A 288 -21.19 -6.49 -4.19
C ARG A 288 -20.01 -5.52 -4.01
N ILE A 289 -19.54 -4.83 -5.08
CA ILE A 289 -18.43 -3.89 -5.00
C ILE A 289 -18.64 -2.83 -3.90
N GLY A 290 -19.84 -2.33 -3.72
CA GLY A 290 -20.16 -1.37 -2.65
C GLY A 290 -19.87 -1.91 -1.25
N ARG A 291 -20.10 -3.22 -1.00
CA ARG A 291 -19.76 -3.85 0.28
C ARG A 291 -18.25 -4.01 0.46
N ALA A 292 -17.52 -4.35 -0.60
CA ALA A 292 -16.08 -4.44 -0.57
C ALA A 292 -15.43 -3.08 -0.31
N LEU A 293 -15.93 -2.02 -0.96
CA LEU A 293 -15.49 -0.65 -0.76
C LEU A 293 -15.81 -0.13 0.66
N MET A 294 -16.94 -0.54 1.22
CA MET A 294 -17.29 -0.22 2.61
C MET A 294 -16.37 -0.93 3.60
N ALA A 295 -16.06 -2.21 3.38
CA ALA A 295 -15.12 -2.97 4.21
C ALA A 295 -13.74 -2.31 4.22
N ASP A 296 -13.26 -1.88 3.05
CA ASP A 296 -12.01 -1.15 2.88
C ASP A 296 -12.03 0.20 3.61
N SER A 297 -13.08 1.00 3.42
CA SER A 297 -13.21 2.32 4.06
C SER A 297 -13.24 2.23 5.59
N LEU A 298 -13.99 1.28 6.14
CA LEU A 298 -14.06 1.07 7.59
C LEU A 298 -12.72 0.57 8.16
N SER A 299 -12.02 -0.28 7.41
CA SER A 299 -10.67 -0.73 7.77
C SER A 299 -9.70 0.45 7.81
N MET A 300 -9.74 1.31 6.80
CA MET A 300 -8.91 2.51 6.71
C MET A 300 -9.16 3.46 7.90
N LEU A 301 -10.44 3.71 8.23
CA LEU A 301 -10.80 4.55 9.36
C LEU A 301 -10.31 3.97 10.69
N ALA A 302 -10.51 2.67 10.90
CA ALA A 302 -10.03 1.99 12.10
C ALA A 302 -8.50 1.96 12.17
N GLY A 303 -7.81 1.72 11.05
CA GLY A 303 -6.34 1.79 10.95
C GLY A 303 -5.80 3.16 11.36
N ALA A 304 -6.43 4.25 10.88
CA ALA A 304 -6.07 5.61 11.25
C ALA A 304 -6.25 5.89 12.76
N VAL A 305 -7.28 5.32 13.40
CA VAL A 305 -7.46 5.40 14.85
C VAL A 305 -6.42 4.59 15.60
N MET A 306 -6.05 3.42 15.10
CA MET A 306 -5.01 2.56 15.68
C MET A 306 -3.61 3.15 15.49
N GLY A 307 -3.41 4.12 14.59
CA GLY A 307 -2.14 4.78 14.33
C GLY A 307 -1.33 4.08 13.25
N THR A 308 -1.99 3.66 12.19
CA THR A 308 -1.34 3.23 10.94
C THR A 308 -1.91 4.02 9.75
N THR A 309 -1.18 4.00 8.63
CA THR A 309 -1.56 4.63 7.37
C THR A 309 -2.79 3.96 6.76
N PRO A 310 -3.38 4.55 5.71
CA PRO A 310 -4.54 4.00 5.03
C PRO A 310 -4.34 2.53 4.66
N THR A 311 -5.36 1.71 4.94
CA THR A 311 -5.39 0.33 4.50
C THR A 311 -5.94 0.23 3.08
N ALA A 312 -5.49 -0.77 2.32
CA ALA A 312 -5.92 -1.04 0.96
C ALA A 312 -6.03 -2.55 0.70
N ALA A 313 -6.76 -2.92 -0.36
CA ALA A 313 -6.78 -4.30 -0.84
C ALA A 313 -5.39 -4.69 -1.40
N TYR A 314 -4.92 -5.89 -1.04
CA TYR A 314 -3.59 -6.38 -1.38
C TYR A 314 -3.61 -7.25 -2.62
N VAL A 315 -2.76 -6.91 -3.59
CA VAL A 315 -2.60 -7.67 -4.85
C VAL A 315 -2.10 -9.11 -4.60
N GLU A 316 -1.44 -9.35 -3.48
CA GLU A 316 -0.96 -10.65 -3.02
C GLU A 316 -2.11 -11.65 -2.76
N ALA A 317 -3.34 -11.17 -2.58
CA ALA A 317 -4.53 -12.03 -2.55
C ALA A 317 -4.70 -12.84 -3.84
N SER A 318 -4.09 -12.39 -4.94
CA SER A 318 -4.00 -13.12 -6.21
C SER A 318 -3.40 -14.52 -6.06
N ALA A 319 -2.46 -14.70 -5.12
CA ALA A 319 -1.84 -16.00 -4.85
C ALA A 319 -2.87 -17.01 -4.28
N GLY A 320 -3.69 -16.59 -3.33
CA GLY A 320 -4.79 -17.40 -2.80
C GLY A 320 -5.88 -17.64 -3.83
N ILE A 321 -6.22 -16.65 -4.64
CA ILE A 321 -7.17 -16.78 -5.75
C ILE A 321 -6.70 -17.83 -6.77
N ALA A 322 -5.40 -17.83 -7.10
CA ALA A 322 -4.79 -18.83 -7.97
C ALA A 322 -4.85 -20.24 -7.37
N MET A 323 -4.78 -20.38 -6.04
CA MET A 323 -4.98 -21.65 -5.32
C MET A 323 -6.45 -22.09 -5.26
N GLY A 324 -7.36 -21.25 -5.75
CA GLY A 324 -8.78 -21.55 -5.85
C GLY A 324 -9.64 -20.93 -4.75
N ALA A 325 -9.18 -19.90 -4.06
CA ALA A 325 -10.01 -19.09 -3.17
C ALA A 325 -11.21 -18.49 -3.91
N ARG A 326 -12.38 -18.53 -3.30
CA ARG A 326 -13.63 -18.01 -3.90
C ARG A 326 -14.51 -17.25 -2.91
N THR A 327 -14.21 -17.34 -1.62
CA THR A 327 -15.10 -16.80 -0.57
C THR A 327 -14.34 -15.99 0.47
N GLY A 328 -15.09 -15.26 1.29
CA GLY A 328 -14.54 -14.49 2.41
C GLY A 328 -13.90 -15.34 3.52
N LEU A 329 -14.10 -16.66 3.52
CA LEU A 329 -13.43 -17.54 4.47
C LEU A 329 -11.90 -17.44 4.33
N THR A 330 -11.38 -17.30 3.11
CA THR A 330 -9.94 -17.06 2.87
C THR A 330 -9.46 -15.81 3.62
N ALA A 331 -10.18 -14.68 3.54
CA ALA A 331 -9.82 -13.46 4.24
C ALA A 331 -9.89 -13.63 5.77
N VAL A 332 -10.88 -14.37 6.29
CA VAL A 332 -10.96 -14.69 7.73
C VAL A 332 -9.76 -15.52 8.19
N VAL A 333 -9.31 -16.48 7.41
CA VAL A 333 -8.10 -17.25 7.72
C VAL A 333 -6.87 -16.35 7.77
N VAL A 334 -6.74 -15.41 6.83
CA VAL A 334 -5.65 -14.41 6.85
C VAL A 334 -5.71 -13.57 8.12
N ALA A 335 -6.90 -13.12 8.54
CA ALA A 335 -7.08 -12.38 9.79
C ALA A 335 -6.60 -13.18 11.02
N ILE A 336 -6.94 -14.45 11.10
CA ILE A 336 -6.50 -15.32 12.21
C ILE A 336 -4.97 -15.45 12.21
N LEU A 337 -4.35 -15.62 11.04
CA LEU A 337 -2.91 -15.74 10.92
C LEU A 337 -2.18 -14.44 11.29
N PHE A 338 -2.73 -13.26 10.96
CA PHE A 338 -2.23 -11.98 11.49
C PHE A 338 -2.31 -11.91 13.01
N GLY A 339 -3.41 -12.40 13.61
CA GLY A 339 -3.55 -12.49 15.07
C GLY A 339 -2.49 -13.39 15.71
N VAL A 340 -2.26 -14.56 15.14
CA VAL A 340 -1.20 -15.48 15.61
C VAL A 340 0.19 -14.85 15.45
N SER A 341 0.43 -14.10 14.39
CA SER A 341 1.74 -13.48 14.13
C SER A 341 2.12 -12.39 15.14
N MET A 342 1.16 -11.82 15.86
CA MET A 342 1.44 -10.78 16.86
C MET A 342 2.36 -11.24 18.00
N ILE A 343 2.37 -12.53 18.31
CA ILE A 343 3.27 -13.10 19.32
C ILE A 343 4.75 -13.10 18.89
N PHE A 344 5.03 -12.94 17.60
CA PHE A 344 6.38 -12.91 17.03
C PHE A 344 6.96 -11.50 16.92
N SER A 345 6.40 -10.53 17.64
CA SER A 345 6.86 -9.13 17.63
C SER A 345 8.35 -8.93 17.94
N PRO A 346 9.05 -9.77 18.78
CA PRO A 346 10.49 -9.58 19.00
C PRO A 346 11.32 -9.75 17.72
N LEU A 347 10.81 -10.45 16.71
CA LEU A 347 11.50 -10.59 15.42
C LEU A 347 11.62 -9.27 14.66
N LEU A 348 10.88 -8.21 15.04
CA LEU A 348 11.09 -6.86 14.51
C LEU A 348 12.54 -6.38 14.67
N ALA A 349 13.20 -6.73 15.77
CA ALA A 349 14.58 -6.34 16.05
C ALA A 349 15.58 -6.90 15.01
N VAL A 350 15.25 -8.03 14.38
CA VAL A 350 16.10 -8.70 13.38
C VAL A 350 15.81 -8.17 11.96
N VAL A 351 14.63 -7.59 11.74
CA VAL A 351 14.20 -7.12 10.43
C VAL A 351 14.53 -5.63 10.28
N THR A 352 15.82 -5.36 10.06
CA THR A 352 16.38 -4.02 9.84
C THR A 352 16.08 -3.49 8.45
N ALA A 353 16.38 -2.19 8.18
CA ALA A 353 16.23 -1.57 6.87
C ALA A 353 16.93 -2.36 5.74
N ASN A 354 18.11 -2.92 6.01
CA ASN A 354 18.85 -3.75 5.02
C ASN A 354 18.15 -5.08 4.72
N VAL A 355 17.34 -5.59 5.63
CA VAL A 355 16.54 -6.82 5.46
C VAL A 355 15.22 -6.55 4.74
N THR A 356 14.63 -5.37 4.95
CA THR A 356 13.39 -4.98 4.27
C THR A 356 13.63 -4.36 2.89
N ALA A 357 14.79 -3.76 2.65
CA ALA A 357 15.15 -3.14 1.37
C ALA A 357 14.92 -4.07 0.15
N PRO A 358 15.30 -5.35 0.17
CA PRO A 358 14.98 -6.29 -0.91
C PRO A 358 13.47 -6.37 -1.22
N ALA A 359 12.63 -6.36 -0.20
CA ALA A 359 11.18 -6.39 -0.37
C ALA A 359 10.69 -5.12 -1.06
N LEU A 360 11.14 -3.94 -0.61
CA LEU A 360 10.78 -2.65 -1.22
C LEU A 360 11.20 -2.57 -2.69
N ILE A 361 12.42 -3.03 -3.00
CA ILE A 361 12.92 -3.06 -4.39
C ILE A 361 12.02 -3.94 -5.27
N VAL A 362 11.70 -5.15 -4.82
CA VAL A 362 10.93 -6.11 -5.61
C VAL A 362 9.46 -5.68 -5.74
N VAL A 363 8.84 -5.17 -4.66
CA VAL A 363 7.47 -4.62 -4.72
C VAL A 363 7.42 -3.46 -5.72
N GLY A 364 8.41 -2.57 -5.68
CA GLY A 364 8.46 -1.47 -6.63
C GLY A 364 8.57 -1.94 -8.08
N VAL A 365 9.33 -3.00 -8.36
CA VAL A 365 9.38 -3.62 -9.70
C VAL A 365 8.01 -4.15 -10.13
N LEU A 366 7.26 -4.79 -9.22
CA LEU A 366 5.92 -5.27 -9.52
C LEU A 366 4.97 -4.12 -9.88
N MET A 367 5.00 -3.03 -9.11
CA MET A 367 4.18 -1.83 -9.37
C MET A 367 4.61 -1.11 -10.65
N ALA A 368 5.91 -1.04 -10.95
CA ALA A 368 6.45 -0.46 -12.17
C ALA A 368 5.96 -1.18 -13.44
N SER A 369 5.46 -2.40 -13.34
CA SER A 369 4.84 -3.12 -14.47
C SER A 369 3.66 -2.37 -15.10
N ALA A 370 3.03 -1.43 -14.38
CA ALA A 370 1.97 -0.58 -14.90
C ALA A 370 2.44 0.37 -16.02
N LEU A 371 3.75 0.61 -16.18
CA LEU A 371 4.30 1.41 -17.27
C LEU A 371 3.91 0.90 -18.66
N LYS A 372 3.75 -0.40 -18.83
CA LYS A 372 3.38 -1.03 -20.11
C LYS A 372 1.95 -0.68 -20.57
N GLU A 373 1.09 -0.27 -19.66
CA GLU A 373 -0.31 0.05 -19.92
C GLU A 373 -0.50 1.52 -20.36
N ILE A 374 0.55 2.35 -20.25
CA ILE A 374 0.53 3.77 -20.63
C ILE A 374 0.72 3.91 -22.14
N ARG A 375 -0.07 4.75 -22.79
CA ARG A 375 0.03 5.06 -24.21
C ARG A 375 1.19 6.04 -24.47
N TRP A 376 2.40 5.52 -24.59
CA TRP A 376 3.62 6.31 -24.80
C TRP A 376 3.74 6.91 -26.21
N ASP A 377 2.97 6.45 -27.17
CA ASP A 377 2.88 6.93 -28.55
C ASP A 377 2.08 8.24 -28.68
N GLU A 378 1.20 8.57 -27.72
CA GLU A 378 0.50 9.84 -27.64
C GLU A 378 1.27 10.81 -26.72
N PHE A 379 1.98 11.80 -27.30
CA PHE A 379 2.85 12.71 -26.55
C PHE A 379 2.11 13.49 -25.44
N GLU A 380 0.87 13.90 -25.68
CA GLU A 380 0.02 14.60 -24.72
C GLU A 380 -0.37 13.75 -23.49
N ILE A 381 -0.21 12.43 -23.59
CA ILE A 381 -0.38 11.46 -22.50
C ILE A 381 1.00 11.09 -21.94
N ALA A 382 1.97 10.85 -22.80
CA ALA A 382 3.30 10.41 -22.45
C ALA A 382 4.04 11.41 -21.55
N LEU A 383 3.98 12.73 -21.88
CA LEU A 383 4.68 13.75 -21.12
C LEU A 383 4.19 13.87 -19.67
N PRO A 384 2.87 14.04 -19.39
CA PRO A 384 2.38 14.08 -18.01
C PRO A 384 2.67 12.78 -17.25
N SER A 385 2.49 11.62 -17.91
CA SER A 385 2.79 10.32 -17.32
C SER A 385 4.27 10.17 -16.95
N PHE A 386 5.17 10.59 -17.84
CA PHE A 386 6.61 10.61 -17.57
C PHE A 386 6.94 11.50 -16.37
N LEU A 387 6.36 12.70 -16.30
CA LEU A 387 6.60 13.65 -15.21
C LEU A 387 6.10 13.11 -13.86
N ILE A 388 5.00 12.35 -13.83
CA ILE A 388 4.57 11.62 -12.63
C ILE A 388 5.62 10.62 -12.22
N VAL A 389 6.00 9.74 -13.15
CA VAL A 389 6.87 8.58 -12.89
C VAL A 389 8.24 9.00 -12.39
N ILE A 390 8.86 9.99 -13.05
CA ILE A 390 10.21 10.43 -12.71
C ILE A 390 10.22 11.49 -11.60
N GLY A 391 9.16 12.29 -11.51
CA GLY A 391 9.05 13.36 -10.51
C GLY A 391 9.07 12.83 -9.08
N MET A 392 8.44 11.68 -8.82
CA MET A 392 8.39 11.10 -7.48
C MET A 392 9.78 10.74 -6.92
N PRO A 393 10.59 9.90 -7.58
CA PRO A 393 11.91 9.54 -7.06
C PRO A 393 12.90 10.71 -7.09
N LEU A 394 12.89 11.57 -8.10
CA LEU A 394 13.85 12.66 -8.22
C LEU A 394 13.61 13.79 -7.20
N THR A 395 12.36 14.03 -6.81
CA THR A 395 12.03 15.03 -5.78
C THR A 395 11.96 14.43 -4.37
N PHE A 396 12.13 13.11 -4.26
CA PHE A 396 11.89 12.34 -3.05
C PHE A 396 10.50 12.62 -2.44
N ASN A 397 9.51 12.86 -3.31
CA ASN A 397 8.16 13.25 -2.88
C ASN A 397 7.10 12.82 -3.89
N ILE A 398 6.19 11.94 -3.46
CA ILE A 398 5.08 11.43 -4.27
C ILE A 398 4.14 12.56 -4.73
N SER A 399 3.87 13.54 -3.83
CA SER A 399 2.96 14.65 -4.14
C SER A 399 3.43 15.49 -5.32
N TYR A 400 4.74 15.75 -5.44
CA TYR A 400 5.29 16.55 -6.52
C TYR A 400 5.16 15.84 -7.87
N GLY A 401 5.41 14.52 -7.89
CA GLY A 401 5.19 13.73 -9.10
C GLY A 401 3.73 13.80 -9.57
N ILE A 402 2.78 13.56 -8.66
CA ILE A 402 1.35 13.67 -8.97
C ILE A 402 1.00 15.08 -9.44
N ALA A 403 1.47 16.11 -8.74
CA ALA A 403 1.22 17.50 -9.09
C ALA A 403 1.69 17.83 -10.51
N PHE A 404 2.90 17.42 -10.88
CA PHE A 404 3.41 17.64 -12.25
C PHE A 404 2.48 17.02 -13.29
N GLY A 405 2.04 15.78 -13.10
CA GLY A 405 1.13 15.14 -14.02
C GLY A 405 -0.18 15.89 -14.20
N PHE A 406 -0.87 16.21 -13.10
CA PHE A 406 -2.16 16.89 -13.14
C PHE A 406 -2.08 18.34 -13.59
N ILE A 407 -0.94 19.01 -13.46
CA ILE A 407 -0.72 20.37 -13.97
C ILE A 407 -0.43 20.32 -15.49
N PHE A 408 0.46 19.44 -15.94
CA PHE A 408 0.84 19.38 -17.33
C PHE A 408 -0.22 18.73 -18.22
N TYR A 409 -0.96 17.75 -17.72
CA TYR A 409 -1.94 17.01 -18.50
C TYR A 409 -2.99 17.92 -19.21
N PRO A 410 -3.76 18.76 -18.50
CA PRO A 410 -4.78 19.59 -19.17
C PRO A 410 -4.17 20.61 -20.13
N LEU A 411 -2.97 21.13 -19.84
CA LEU A 411 -2.30 22.11 -20.70
C LEU A 411 -1.89 21.49 -22.03
N VAL A 412 -1.28 20.31 -22.01
CA VAL A 412 -0.82 19.62 -23.21
C VAL A 412 -2.00 19.07 -24.02
N MET A 413 -3.06 18.59 -23.34
CA MET A 413 -4.31 18.16 -24.00
C MET A 413 -4.99 19.31 -24.75
N ILE A 414 -4.99 20.55 -24.20
CA ILE A 414 -5.49 21.72 -24.90
C ILE A 414 -4.63 22.03 -26.13
N ALA A 415 -3.31 22.02 -25.97
CA ALA A 415 -2.37 22.26 -27.07
C ALA A 415 -2.53 21.24 -28.21
N ALA A 416 -2.86 19.98 -27.88
CA ALA A 416 -3.18 18.92 -28.84
C ALA A 416 -4.58 19.03 -29.46
N GLY A 417 -5.38 20.05 -29.06
CA GLY A 417 -6.76 20.22 -29.57
C GLY A 417 -7.80 19.29 -28.91
N ARG A 418 -7.43 18.53 -27.91
CA ARG A 418 -8.26 17.51 -27.23
C ARG A 418 -9.01 18.04 -25.99
N ARG A 419 -9.32 19.34 -25.95
CA ARG A 419 -10.02 20.00 -24.81
C ARG A 419 -11.32 19.29 -24.41
N LYS A 420 -12.01 18.66 -25.36
CA LYS A 420 -13.30 18.00 -25.10
C LYS A 420 -13.18 16.76 -24.20
N GLU A 421 -12.01 16.21 -24.05
CA GLU A 421 -11.73 15.05 -23.19
C GLU A 421 -11.48 15.45 -21.72
N LEU A 422 -11.31 16.76 -21.47
CA LEU A 422 -11.09 17.30 -20.13
C LEU A 422 -12.43 17.51 -19.41
N ASN A 423 -12.61 16.83 -18.30
CA ASN A 423 -13.74 16.99 -17.41
C ASN A 423 -13.45 18.00 -16.29
N TRP A 424 -14.48 18.40 -15.55
CA TRP A 424 -14.36 19.39 -14.47
C TRP A 424 -13.47 18.93 -13.30
N ILE A 425 -13.36 17.61 -13.07
CA ILE A 425 -12.52 17.04 -11.98
C ILE A 425 -11.04 17.26 -12.31
N ILE A 426 -10.63 17.10 -13.57
CA ILE A 426 -9.24 17.39 -13.99
C ILE A 426 -8.89 18.86 -13.75
N TRP A 427 -9.81 19.78 -14.01
CA TRP A 427 -9.60 21.19 -13.72
C TRP A 427 -9.54 21.49 -12.22
N LEU A 428 -10.38 20.82 -11.43
CA LEU A 428 -10.32 20.91 -9.98
C LEU A 428 -8.95 20.44 -9.46
N MET A 429 -8.45 19.29 -9.96
CA MET A 429 -7.13 18.76 -9.61
C MET A 429 -6.00 19.70 -10.06
N PHE A 430 -6.09 20.26 -11.26
CA PHE A 430 -5.13 21.25 -11.75
C PHE A 430 -5.00 22.43 -10.79
N VAL A 431 -6.10 23.05 -10.40
CA VAL A 431 -6.11 24.20 -9.47
C VAL A 431 -5.55 23.78 -8.09
N LEU A 432 -6.00 22.64 -7.58
CA LEU A 432 -5.58 22.12 -6.27
C LEU A 432 -4.08 21.86 -6.22
N PHE A 433 -3.50 21.23 -7.25
CA PHE A 433 -2.07 20.94 -7.30
C PHE A 433 -1.23 22.20 -7.58
N LEU A 434 -1.74 23.17 -8.33
CA LEU A 434 -1.09 24.48 -8.44
C LEU A 434 -1.02 25.21 -7.09
N LEU A 435 -2.11 25.22 -6.32
CA LEU A 435 -2.14 25.78 -4.99
C LEU A 435 -1.19 25.04 -4.04
N LEU A 436 -1.14 23.70 -4.12
CA LEU A 436 -0.21 22.89 -3.35
C LEU A 436 1.25 23.29 -3.63
N LEU A 437 1.65 23.36 -4.91
CA LEU A 437 3.02 23.75 -5.26
C LEU A 437 3.32 25.21 -4.83
N ALA A 438 2.37 26.12 -5.00
CA ALA A 438 2.53 27.50 -4.55
C ALA A 438 2.73 27.59 -3.03
N THR A 439 1.91 26.91 -2.24
CA THR A 439 2.03 26.91 -0.77
C THR A 439 3.34 26.27 -0.30
N LEU A 440 3.73 25.13 -0.86
CA LEU A 440 4.97 24.44 -0.49
C LEU A 440 6.23 25.20 -0.89
N THR A 441 6.21 25.94 -2.00
CA THR A 441 7.34 26.77 -2.41
C THR A 441 7.43 28.07 -1.62
N MET A 442 6.28 28.67 -1.25
CA MET A 442 6.28 29.89 -0.42
C MET A 442 6.66 29.63 1.04
N LEU A 443 6.45 28.44 1.57
CA LEU A 443 6.82 28.06 2.94
C LEU A 443 8.30 27.62 3.09
N LYS A 444 8.98 27.33 1.99
CA LYS A 444 10.42 26.97 1.99
C LYS A 444 11.36 28.17 1.87
N PHE A 445 10.85 29.36 1.63
CA PHE A 445 11.58 30.64 1.55
C PHE A 445 10.98 31.62 2.54
#